data_5430bd6142a6b7bfcd0fd7476308fd65
#
_entry.id   5430bd6142a6b7bfcd0fd7476308fd65
#
_cell.length_a   1.000
_cell.length_b   1.000
_cell.length_c   1.000
_cell.angle_alpha   90.00
_cell.angle_beta   90.00
_cell.angle_gamma   90.00
#
_symmetry.space_group_name_H-M   'P 1'
#
loop_
_entity.id
_entity.type
_entity.pdbx_description
1 polymer ?
#
loop_
_entity_poly.entity_id
_entity_poly.type
_entity_poly.pdbx_seq_one_letter_code
_entity_poly.pdbx_strand_id
1 'polypeptide(L)'
;MSQKMLINARQPEEYRIAVVDNDALEELYVERTTNDNYVGNIYKGVIVNIEQSIQAAFVDFGVGRNGFLHISDVEPHYFKQAPNFVMKETPDDRRRFGKRRGDRHNDDDFCDYGRPRVKPPIQDVFQKGDEVVVQVIKEGIGTKGPTLSTYISIPGRYLVLMPSLGRVGVSRKIEDDSVRRKLRVLMEELNPPKGLGFIVRTAGADRTRKELALDLAYLMRLWKSIVRRIKNLPGPVGIYEESDMIIRTIRDVFTANVDEIIVDERAAFDRASEFLQVIMPRYADRISYYEGREPLFAKYDVDREIAKIHSRKVALKDGGSIVIDQTEALVAIDVNSGSFRTNDSPEETAFQMNLRAAKEIARQIRLRDLGGVIVNDFIDMTNEAHRRAVERTLRDAMKRDRSKTKILRTSPFGLIEMTRQRVRPGLKRSIYRECPCCKGGGAIKSVESMALEIIRLLTLAGQEPRASQIVVGVAEEVAEYMNNKKRLQLAQIESESNVSVVLKNVTNVWPEHLEIEIFDESGRKVNFSKEGALPGTLE
;
A
#
# COMPACT_ATOMS: atom_id res chain seq x y z
N MET A 1 28.96 -7.22 -9.46
CA MET A 1 27.73 -6.82 -8.73
C MET A 1 27.02 -8.09 -8.41
N SER A 2 26.91 -8.46 -7.14
CA SER A 2 26.25 -9.70 -6.70
C SER A 2 24.88 -9.36 -6.14
N GLN A 3 23.81 -9.67 -6.87
CA GLN A 3 22.46 -9.48 -6.39
C GLN A 3 21.91 -10.81 -5.87
N LYS A 4 21.43 -10.82 -4.63
CA LYS A 4 20.86 -12.01 -3.97
C LYS A 4 19.41 -11.77 -3.59
N MET A 5 18.59 -12.81 -3.70
CA MET A 5 17.23 -12.84 -3.18
C MET A 5 17.20 -13.78 -1.99
N LEU A 6 16.87 -13.26 -0.82
CA LEU A 6 16.80 -14.00 0.43
C LEU A 6 15.33 -14.21 0.78
N ILE A 7 14.93 -15.45 0.99
CA ILE A 7 13.56 -15.84 1.32
C ILE A 7 13.56 -16.45 2.70
N ASN A 8 12.99 -15.72 3.67
CA ASN A 8 12.80 -16.17 5.04
C ASN A 8 11.35 -16.60 5.22
N ALA A 9 11.14 -17.91 5.32
CA ALA A 9 9.84 -18.56 5.43
C ALA A 9 9.75 -19.51 6.64
N ARG A 10 10.75 -19.50 7.52
CA ARG A 10 10.84 -20.38 8.69
C ARG A 10 9.73 -20.16 9.73
N GLN A 11 9.17 -18.95 9.75
CA GLN A 11 8.06 -18.59 10.61
C GLN A 11 6.76 -18.64 9.79
N PRO A 12 5.82 -19.55 10.10
CA PRO A 12 4.61 -19.72 9.31
C PRO A 12 3.67 -18.50 9.35
N GLU A 13 3.82 -17.63 10.37
CA GLU A 13 3.02 -16.43 10.55
C GLU A 13 3.46 -15.27 9.66
N GLU A 14 4.71 -15.27 9.17
CA GLU A 14 5.28 -14.16 8.42
C GLU A 14 6.30 -14.64 7.39
N TYR A 15 6.06 -14.35 6.13
CA TYR A 15 7.03 -14.53 5.05
C TYR A 15 7.72 -13.21 4.73
N ARG A 16 9.05 -13.25 4.67
CA ARG A 16 9.87 -12.08 4.35
C ARG A 16 10.80 -12.39 3.19
N ILE A 17 10.81 -11.52 2.19
CA ILE A 17 11.69 -11.66 1.03
C ILE A 17 12.47 -10.36 0.87
N ALA A 18 13.79 -10.47 0.83
CA ALA A 18 14.71 -9.36 0.68
C ALA A 18 15.52 -9.51 -0.62
N VAL A 19 15.66 -8.43 -1.37
CA VAL A 19 16.62 -8.35 -2.48
C VAL A 19 17.78 -7.47 -2.04
N VAL A 20 18.97 -8.06 -2.01
CA VAL A 20 20.20 -7.44 -1.56
C VAL A 20 21.10 -7.24 -2.78
N ASP A 21 21.63 -6.04 -3.00
CA ASP A 21 22.58 -5.69 -4.06
C ASP A 21 23.86 -5.16 -3.41
N ASN A 22 25.00 -5.88 -3.56
CA ASN A 22 26.27 -5.54 -2.93
C ASN A 22 26.14 -5.22 -1.42
N ASP A 23 25.53 -6.13 -0.67
CA ASP A 23 25.28 -6.07 0.78
C ASP A 23 24.35 -4.92 1.23
N ALA A 24 23.68 -4.23 0.31
CA ALA A 24 22.67 -3.23 0.60
C ALA A 24 21.26 -3.77 0.30
N LEU A 25 20.34 -3.61 1.23
CA LEU A 25 18.95 -3.97 1.03
C LEU A 25 18.28 -3.01 0.03
N GLU A 26 17.83 -3.51 -1.11
CA GLU A 26 17.20 -2.72 -2.17
C GLU A 26 15.67 -2.86 -2.22
N GLU A 27 15.16 -4.06 -1.96
CA GLU A 27 13.72 -4.32 -1.92
C GLU A 27 13.39 -5.24 -0.74
N LEU A 28 12.27 -4.98 -0.08
CA LEU A 28 11.75 -5.79 1.02
C LEU A 28 10.27 -6.08 0.80
N TYR A 29 9.90 -7.33 0.99
CA TYR A 29 8.54 -7.83 0.91
C TYR A 29 8.21 -8.57 2.19
N VAL A 30 7.14 -8.18 2.87
CA VAL A 30 6.66 -8.83 4.09
C VAL A 30 5.18 -9.12 3.92
N GLU A 31 4.78 -10.34 4.17
CA GLU A 31 3.37 -10.78 4.19
C GLU A 31 3.12 -11.61 5.44
N ARG A 32 2.07 -11.28 6.16
CA ARG A 32 1.63 -12.03 7.33
C ARG A 32 0.50 -12.96 6.96
N THR A 33 0.61 -14.21 7.34
CA THR A 33 -0.39 -15.25 7.07
C THR A 33 -1.70 -14.99 7.84
N THR A 34 -1.64 -14.17 8.91
CA THR A 34 -2.83 -13.76 9.68
C THR A 34 -3.74 -12.76 8.95
N ASN A 35 -3.26 -12.13 7.90
CA ASN A 35 -4.06 -11.27 7.05
C ASN A 35 -4.44 -12.04 5.80
N ASP A 36 -5.67 -12.54 5.76
CA ASP A 36 -6.23 -13.16 4.58
C ASP A 36 -6.16 -12.18 3.40
N ASN A 37 -5.17 -12.36 2.54
CA ASN A 37 -5.00 -11.55 1.35
C ASN A 37 -5.76 -12.20 0.19
N TYR A 38 -6.94 -11.67 -0.10
CA TYR A 38 -7.81 -12.19 -1.16
C TYR A 38 -7.51 -11.59 -2.54
N VAL A 39 -6.64 -10.59 -2.64
CA VAL A 39 -6.35 -9.88 -3.92
C VAL A 39 -5.77 -10.84 -4.95
N GLY A 40 -6.38 -10.87 -6.13
CA GLY A 40 -6.01 -11.78 -7.21
C GLY A 40 -6.78 -13.10 -7.22
N ASN A 41 -7.36 -13.51 -6.08
CA ASN A 41 -8.15 -14.74 -5.98
C ASN A 41 -9.44 -14.65 -6.81
N ILE A 42 -9.84 -15.79 -7.36
CA ILE A 42 -11.06 -15.91 -8.15
C ILE A 42 -12.06 -16.77 -7.41
N TYR A 43 -13.26 -16.26 -7.29
CA TYR A 43 -14.38 -16.90 -6.60
C TYR A 43 -15.57 -17.06 -7.54
N LYS A 44 -16.40 -18.06 -7.29
CA LYS A 44 -17.75 -18.13 -7.78
C LYS A 44 -18.65 -17.65 -6.65
N GLY A 45 -19.15 -16.43 -6.74
CA GLY A 45 -19.99 -15.80 -5.74
C GLY A 45 -21.46 -15.81 -6.10
N VAL A 46 -22.31 -15.40 -5.16
CA VAL A 46 -23.75 -15.26 -5.31
C VAL A 46 -24.16 -13.82 -5.01
N ILE A 47 -24.99 -13.22 -5.84
CA ILE A 47 -25.52 -11.87 -5.64
C ILE A 47 -26.48 -11.87 -4.43
N VAL A 48 -26.13 -11.13 -3.39
CA VAL A 48 -26.94 -11.01 -2.17
C VAL A 48 -27.86 -9.79 -2.22
N ASN A 49 -27.35 -8.67 -2.72
CA ASN A 49 -28.10 -7.41 -2.80
C ASN A 49 -27.64 -6.58 -4.00
N ILE A 50 -28.55 -5.74 -4.51
CA ILE A 50 -28.27 -4.81 -5.62
C ILE A 50 -28.68 -3.41 -5.18
N GLU A 51 -27.74 -2.47 -5.25
CA GLU A 51 -27.94 -1.08 -4.88
C GLU A 51 -27.96 -0.22 -6.15
N GLN A 52 -29.16 0.19 -6.54
CA GLN A 52 -29.38 0.91 -7.80
C GLN A 52 -28.82 2.33 -7.77
N SER A 53 -28.81 2.97 -6.60
CA SER A 53 -28.34 4.35 -6.45
C SER A 53 -26.86 4.52 -6.81
N ILE A 54 -26.05 3.52 -6.52
CA ILE A 54 -24.60 3.49 -6.79
C ILE A 54 -24.22 2.51 -7.90
N GLN A 55 -25.21 1.92 -8.59
CA GLN A 55 -25.00 0.97 -9.68
C GLN A 55 -24.04 -0.17 -9.32
N ALA A 56 -24.21 -0.77 -8.14
CA ALA A 56 -23.37 -1.83 -7.61
C ALA A 56 -24.18 -3.02 -7.08
N ALA A 57 -23.55 -4.20 -7.10
CA ALA A 57 -24.05 -5.41 -6.49
C ALA A 57 -23.14 -5.82 -5.33
N PHE A 58 -23.73 -6.38 -4.28
CA PHE A 58 -23.02 -7.02 -3.19
C PHE A 58 -23.04 -8.52 -3.40
N VAL A 59 -21.85 -9.12 -3.39
CA VAL A 59 -21.61 -10.51 -3.74
C VAL A 59 -21.10 -11.25 -2.50
N ASP A 60 -21.79 -12.31 -2.10
CA ASP A 60 -21.23 -13.30 -1.18
C ASP A 60 -20.30 -14.23 -1.97
N PHE A 61 -19.05 -14.28 -1.59
CA PHE A 61 -18.02 -15.11 -2.22
C PHE A 61 -17.38 -16.10 -1.25
N GLY A 62 -18.00 -16.31 -0.06
CA GLY A 62 -17.65 -17.39 0.86
C GLY A 62 -16.60 -17.05 1.92
N VAL A 63 -16.27 -15.76 2.15
CA VAL A 63 -15.25 -15.34 3.14
C VAL A 63 -15.84 -14.54 4.32
N GLY A 64 -17.16 -14.63 4.54
CA GLY A 64 -17.84 -13.97 5.67
C GLY A 64 -18.08 -12.47 5.53
N ARG A 65 -17.63 -11.84 4.44
CA ARG A 65 -17.90 -10.44 4.10
C ARG A 65 -18.32 -10.32 2.64
N ASN A 66 -19.33 -9.51 2.35
CA ASN A 66 -19.78 -9.29 0.99
C ASN A 66 -18.80 -8.40 0.22
N GLY A 67 -18.50 -8.77 -1.01
CA GLY A 67 -17.68 -7.96 -1.91
C GLY A 67 -18.52 -6.97 -2.70
N PHE A 68 -17.90 -5.86 -3.08
CA PHE A 68 -18.50 -4.76 -3.86
C PHE A 68 -18.18 -4.92 -5.35
N LEU A 69 -19.20 -5.08 -6.19
CA LEU A 69 -19.10 -5.20 -7.64
C LEU A 69 -19.83 -4.05 -8.32
N HIS A 70 -19.11 -3.09 -8.85
CA HIS A 70 -19.69 -1.96 -9.59
C HIS A 70 -19.92 -2.33 -11.06
N ILE A 71 -20.96 -1.77 -11.70
CA ILE A 71 -21.28 -2.03 -13.12
C ILE A 71 -20.12 -1.73 -14.08
N SER A 72 -19.16 -0.86 -13.71
CA SER A 72 -17.95 -0.61 -14.50
C SER A 72 -17.04 -1.83 -14.59
N ASP A 73 -17.11 -2.70 -13.60
CA ASP A 73 -16.27 -3.87 -13.46
C ASP A 73 -16.96 -5.17 -13.86
N VAL A 74 -18.13 -5.04 -14.51
CA VAL A 74 -18.90 -6.16 -15.08
C VAL A 74 -18.59 -6.30 -16.58
N GLU A 75 -18.28 -7.53 -17.00
CA GLU A 75 -18.00 -7.88 -18.40
C GLU A 75 -19.25 -7.85 -19.29
N PRO A 76 -19.11 -7.44 -20.56
CA PRO A 76 -20.23 -7.36 -21.49
C PRO A 76 -20.95 -8.68 -21.74
N HIS A 77 -20.35 -9.84 -21.51
CA HIS A 77 -21.05 -11.11 -21.72
C HIS A 77 -22.22 -11.31 -20.74
N TYR A 78 -22.17 -10.72 -19.54
CA TYR A 78 -23.30 -10.71 -18.59
C TYR A 78 -24.43 -9.80 -19.07
N PHE A 79 -24.17 -8.80 -19.94
CA PHE A 79 -25.20 -7.89 -20.46
C PHE A 79 -26.21 -8.56 -21.37
N LYS A 80 -25.90 -9.76 -21.88
CA LYS A 80 -26.82 -10.55 -22.73
C LYS A 80 -28.08 -10.99 -21.98
N GLN A 81 -28.07 -10.95 -20.67
CA GLN A 81 -29.21 -11.26 -19.82
C GLN A 81 -30.16 -10.05 -19.66
N ALA A 82 -29.74 -8.85 -20.04
CA ALA A 82 -30.54 -7.64 -19.93
C ALA A 82 -31.59 -7.58 -21.09
N PRO A 83 -32.92 -7.54 -20.78
CA PRO A 83 -34.00 -7.73 -21.77
C PRO A 83 -34.02 -6.70 -22.91
N ASN A 84 -33.44 -5.52 -22.72
CA ASN A 84 -33.47 -4.41 -23.68
C ASN A 84 -32.08 -4.00 -24.23
N PHE A 85 -31.04 -4.81 -23.96
CA PHE A 85 -29.69 -4.45 -24.38
C PHE A 85 -29.32 -5.14 -25.70
N VAL A 86 -29.46 -4.42 -26.81
CA VAL A 86 -28.95 -4.85 -28.12
C VAL A 86 -27.53 -4.33 -28.26
N MET A 87 -26.54 -5.24 -28.30
CA MET A 87 -25.18 -4.88 -28.72
C MET A 87 -25.25 -4.38 -30.16
N LYS A 88 -25.34 -3.07 -30.37
CA LYS A 88 -25.15 -2.49 -31.70
C LYS A 88 -23.65 -2.62 -32.03
N GLU A 89 -23.33 -3.60 -32.86
CA GLU A 89 -22.08 -3.56 -33.63
C GLU A 89 -22.16 -2.32 -34.50
N THR A 90 -21.47 -1.25 -34.12
CA THR A 90 -21.39 -0.09 -35.00
C THR A 90 -20.51 -0.43 -36.18
N PRO A 91 -20.99 -0.27 -37.44
CA PRO A 91 -20.21 -0.53 -38.64
C PRO A 91 -18.95 0.30 -38.80
N ASP A 92 -18.73 1.24 -37.89
CA ASP A 92 -17.65 2.24 -37.93
C ASP A 92 -16.30 1.74 -37.35
N ASP A 93 -16.30 0.60 -36.65
CA ASP A 93 -15.04 0.03 -36.13
C ASP A 93 -14.14 -0.59 -37.23
N ARG A 94 -14.69 -0.89 -38.39
CA ARG A 94 -13.91 -1.41 -39.54
C ARG A 94 -13.24 -0.30 -40.37
N ARG A 95 -13.69 0.95 -40.28
CA ARG A 95 -13.18 2.07 -41.12
C ARG A 95 -12.13 2.97 -40.46
N ARG A 96 -11.93 2.90 -39.14
CA ARG A 96 -10.94 3.73 -38.43
C ARG A 96 -9.50 3.20 -38.45
N PHE A 97 -9.24 2.06 -39.06
CA PHE A 97 -7.87 1.55 -39.28
C PHE A 97 -7.13 2.18 -40.48
N GLY A 98 -7.76 3.07 -41.22
CA GLY A 98 -7.15 3.79 -42.31
C GLY A 98 -7.10 5.28 -42.06
N LYS A 99 -5.90 5.82 -41.83
CA LYS A 99 -5.53 7.25 -41.90
C LYS A 99 -6.12 8.18 -40.83
N ARG A 100 -5.34 8.43 -39.77
CA ARG A 100 -5.13 9.79 -39.26
C ARG A 100 -3.72 9.90 -38.68
N ARG A 101 -2.86 10.62 -39.42
CA ARG A 101 -1.65 11.26 -38.91
C ARG A 101 -2.08 12.46 -38.07
N GLY A 102 -1.51 12.60 -36.86
CA GLY A 102 -1.43 13.84 -36.12
C GLY A 102 -2.65 14.14 -35.26
N ASP A 103 -2.58 13.70 -33.99
CA ASP A 103 -2.92 14.58 -32.87
C ASP A 103 -2.48 13.89 -31.56
N ARG A 104 -1.71 14.62 -30.80
CA ARG A 104 -1.28 14.26 -29.44
C ARG A 104 -2.47 14.49 -28.51
N HIS A 105 -3.08 13.41 -28.00
CA HIS A 105 -4.00 13.54 -26.86
C HIS A 105 -3.94 12.33 -25.92
N ASN A 106 -3.70 12.65 -24.68
CA ASN A 106 -3.98 11.99 -23.40
C ASN A 106 -4.04 10.46 -23.29
N ASP A 107 -3.12 9.95 -22.46
CA ASP A 107 -2.78 8.56 -22.17
C ASP A 107 -3.73 7.81 -21.21
N ASP A 108 -4.97 8.25 -20.96
CA ASP A 108 -5.87 7.62 -19.98
C ASP A 108 -6.86 6.58 -20.56
N ASP A 109 -6.86 6.34 -21.87
CA ASP A 109 -7.86 5.50 -22.57
C ASP A 109 -7.54 3.99 -22.66
N PHE A 110 -6.85 3.38 -21.70
CA PHE A 110 -6.53 1.95 -21.81
C PHE A 110 -7.64 0.98 -21.41
N CYS A 111 -8.56 1.43 -20.62
CA CYS A 111 -9.69 0.61 -20.21
C CYS A 111 -10.81 0.51 -21.26
N ASP A 112 -10.74 1.27 -22.35
CA ASP A 112 -11.90 1.52 -23.21
C ASP A 112 -11.97 0.66 -24.50
N TYR A 113 -11.01 -0.24 -24.74
CA TYR A 113 -11.06 -1.11 -25.90
C TYR A 113 -11.96 -2.32 -25.66
N GLY A 114 -13.22 -2.22 -26.09
CA GLY A 114 -14.22 -3.29 -26.05
C GLY A 114 -15.28 -3.10 -24.96
N ARG A 115 -15.24 -2.04 -24.17
CA ARG A 115 -16.31 -1.68 -23.26
C ARG A 115 -17.41 -0.93 -24.02
N PRO A 116 -18.66 -1.36 -23.98
CA PRO A 116 -19.75 -0.60 -24.57
C PRO A 116 -19.83 0.78 -23.90
N ARG A 117 -19.95 1.85 -24.69
CA ARG A 117 -20.05 3.24 -24.19
C ARG A 117 -21.26 3.46 -23.29
N VAL A 118 -22.32 2.69 -23.51
CA VAL A 118 -23.52 2.69 -22.70
C VAL A 118 -23.62 1.32 -22.04
N LYS A 119 -23.62 1.30 -20.70
CA LYS A 119 -23.81 0.08 -19.92
C LYS A 119 -25.26 0.01 -19.46
N PRO A 120 -25.86 -1.19 -19.46
CA PRO A 120 -27.18 -1.35 -18.87
C PRO A 120 -27.12 -1.09 -17.36
N PRO A 121 -28.22 -0.67 -16.73
CA PRO A 121 -28.30 -0.59 -15.28
C PRO A 121 -28.03 -1.96 -14.65
N ILE A 122 -27.38 -1.99 -13.48
CA ILE A 122 -26.95 -3.24 -12.83
C ILE A 122 -28.11 -4.17 -12.50
N GLN A 123 -29.29 -3.62 -12.18
CA GLN A 123 -30.52 -4.37 -11.90
C GLN A 123 -31.09 -5.09 -13.13
N ASP A 124 -30.69 -4.66 -14.35
CA ASP A 124 -31.09 -5.33 -15.60
C ASP A 124 -30.12 -6.45 -15.95
N VAL A 125 -28.94 -6.46 -15.34
CA VAL A 125 -27.87 -7.44 -15.59
C VAL A 125 -27.93 -8.62 -14.62
N PHE A 126 -28.18 -8.33 -13.34
CA PHE A 126 -28.17 -9.31 -12.25
C PHE A 126 -29.46 -9.29 -11.45
N GLN A 127 -29.80 -10.46 -10.90
CA GLN A 127 -30.84 -10.64 -9.91
C GLN A 127 -30.24 -11.21 -8.60
N LYS A 128 -30.96 -11.04 -7.50
CA LYS A 128 -30.57 -11.65 -6.23
C LYS A 128 -30.61 -13.17 -6.35
N GLY A 129 -29.53 -13.84 -5.99
CA GLY A 129 -29.35 -15.27 -6.11
C GLY A 129 -28.56 -15.72 -7.36
N ASP A 130 -28.26 -14.79 -8.29
CA ASP A 130 -27.45 -15.13 -9.46
C ASP A 130 -26.02 -15.50 -9.08
N GLU A 131 -25.49 -16.53 -9.71
CA GLU A 131 -24.08 -16.90 -9.60
C GLU A 131 -23.23 -16.02 -10.53
N VAL A 132 -22.13 -15.50 -10.01
CA VAL A 132 -21.17 -14.67 -10.78
C VAL A 132 -19.74 -15.07 -10.46
N VAL A 133 -18.90 -15.14 -11.51
CA VAL A 133 -17.46 -15.38 -11.32
C VAL A 133 -16.76 -14.02 -11.15
N VAL A 134 -16.07 -13.86 -10.03
CA VAL A 134 -15.45 -12.60 -9.63
C VAL A 134 -14.01 -12.79 -9.20
N GLN A 135 -13.19 -11.79 -9.47
CA GLN A 135 -11.83 -11.67 -8.96
C GLN A 135 -11.75 -10.49 -7.99
N VAL A 136 -11.05 -10.68 -6.88
CA VAL A 136 -10.78 -9.61 -5.91
C VAL A 136 -9.70 -8.69 -6.46
N ILE A 137 -10.00 -7.41 -6.64
CA ILE A 137 -9.07 -6.41 -7.19
C ILE A 137 -8.40 -5.59 -6.10
N LYS A 138 -9.15 -5.31 -5.00
CA LYS A 138 -8.65 -4.54 -3.85
C LYS A 138 -9.25 -5.11 -2.58
N GLU A 139 -8.49 -5.12 -1.53
CA GLU A 139 -8.99 -5.44 -0.19
C GLU A 139 -9.94 -4.37 0.32
N GLY A 140 -10.82 -4.78 1.21
CA GLY A 140 -11.67 -3.87 1.96
C GLY A 140 -10.87 -3.10 3.01
N ILE A 141 -11.30 -1.88 3.29
CA ILE A 141 -10.71 -1.04 4.34
C ILE A 141 -11.74 -0.84 5.44
N GLY A 142 -11.40 -1.22 6.66
CA GLY A 142 -12.30 -1.12 7.82
C GLY A 142 -13.53 -2.00 7.65
N THR A 143 -14.72 -1.39 7.70
CA THR A 143 -16.01 -2.07 7.54
C THR A 143 -16.43 -2.30 6.09
N LYS A 144 -15.73 -1.71 5.10
CA LYS A 144 -16.05 -1.85 3.68
C LYS A 144 -15.51 -3.18 3.15
N GLY A 145 -16.35 -3.91 2.42
CA GLY A 145 -15.97 -5.14 1.75
C GLY A 145 -14.97 -4.93 0.60
N PRO A 146 -14.30 -6.00 0.14
CA PRO A 146 -13.34 -5.93 -0.97
C PRO A 146 -14.03 -5.54 -2.29
N THR A 147 -13.27 -4.92 -3.18
CA THR A 147 -13.72 -4.57 -4.54
C THR A 147 -13.51 -5.75 -5.46
N LEU A 148 -14.57 -6.14 -6.16
CA LEU A 148 -14.63 -7.25 -7.08
C LEU A 148 -14.71 -6.78 -8.54
N SER A 149 -14.28 -7.63 -9.46
CA SER A 149 -14.46 -7.46 -10.90
C SER A 149 -14.74 -8.80 -11.56
N THR A 150 -15.56 -8.83 -12.58
CA THR A 150 -15.73 -10.02 -13.43
C THR A 150 -14.64 -10.11 -14.50
N TYR A 151 -13.88 -9.04 -14.74
CA TYR A 151 -12.71 -9.08 -15.64
C TYR A 151 -11.57 -9.87 -15.00
N ILE A 152 -11.50 -11.15 -15.32
CA ILE A 152 -10.48 -12.07 -14.81
C ILE A 152 -9.13 -11.76 -15.45
N SER A 153 -8.10 -11.67 -14.62
CA SER A 153 -6.72 -11.43 -15.01
C SER A 153 -5.79 -12.39 -14.27
N ILE A 154 -5.16 -13.30 -15.01
CA ILE A 154 -4.25 -14.30 -14.42
C ILE A 154 -2.82 -13.97 -14.85
N PRO A 155 -1.99 -13.50 -13.94
CA PRO A 155 -0.62 -13.12 -14.27
C PRO A 155 0.29 -14.32 -14.38
N GLY A 156 0.94 -14.48 -15.54
CA GLY A 156 2.14 -15.29 -15.72
C GLY A 156 3.41 -14.47 -15.46
N ARG A 157 4.56 -15.03 -15.82
CA ARG A 157 5.85 -14.35 -15.70
C ARG A 157 6.01 -13.24 -16.76
N TYR A 158 5.76 -13.60 -18.02
CA TYR A 158 5.95 -12.74 -19.19
C TYR A 158 4.64 -12.32 -19.83
N LEU A 159 3.58 -13.09 -19.59
CA LEU A 159 2.25 -12.89 -20.15
C LEU A 159 1.23 -12.68 -19.03
N VAL A 160 0.12 -12.04 -19.35
CA VAL A 160 -1.09 -12.02 -18.53
C VAL A 160 -2.21 -12.60 -19.38
N LEU A 161 -2.89 -13.60 -18.87
CA LEU A 161 -4.10 -14.13 -19.48
C LEU A 161 -5.31 -13.31 -19.04
N MET A 162 -6.05 -12.76 -19.98
CA MET A 162 -7.31 -12.03 -19.77
C MET A 162 -8.38 -12.63 -20.71
N PRO A 163 -9.17 -13.59 -20.24
CA PRO A 163 -10.10 -14.33 -21.10
C PRO A 163 -11.07 -13.43 -21.89
N SER A 164 -11.52 -12.35 -21.26
CA SER A 164 -12.48 -11.41 -21.85
C SER A 164 -11.91 -10.50 -22.95
N LEU A 165 -10.59 -10.39 -23.06
CA LEU A 165 -9.97 -9.47 -24.03
C LEU A 165 -10.05 -9.95 -25.49
N GLY A 166 -10.06 -11.27 -25.70
CA GLY A 166 -10.20 -11.92 -27.02
C GLY A 166 -9.09 -11.62 -28.04
N ARG A 167 -8.01 -10.93 -27.65
CA ARG A 167 -6.91 -10.51 -28.53
C ARG A 167 -5.58 -10.46 -27.79
N VAL A 168 -4.49 -10.37 -28.57
CA VAL A 168 -3.14 -10.16 -28.03
C VAL A 168 -2.85 -8.67 -27.88
N GLY A 169 -2.31 -8.29 -26.72
CA GLY A 169 -1.84 -6.95 -26.42
C GLY A 169 -0.37 -6.95 -25.98
N VAL A 170 0.25 -5.78 -25.98
CA VAL A 170 1.60 -5.55 -25.44
C VAL A 170 1.52 -4.43 -24.42
N SER A 171 2.17 -4.61 -23.26
CA SER A 171 2.20 -3.61 -22.18
C SER A 171 2.59 -2.23 -22.70
N ARG A 172 1.90 -1.20 -22.23
CA ARG A 172 2.20 0.21 -22.58
C ARG A 172 3.49 0.72 -21.95
N LYS A 173 3.95 0.08 -20.88
CA LYS A 173 5.25 0.40 -20.26
C LYS A 173 6.43 0.09 -21.19
N ILE A 174 6.20 -0.62 -22.30
CA ILE A 174 7.18 -0.83 -23.37
C ILE A 174 7.00 0.33 -24.33
N GLU A 175 7.83 1.35 -24.23
CA GLU A 175 7.71 2.60 -25.01
C GLU A 175 8.21 2.45 -26.46
N ASP A 176 9.14 1.53 -26.70
CA ASP A 176 9.73 1.29 -28.02
C ASP A 176 8.75 0.58 -28.96
N ASP A 177 8.28 1.30 -29.96
CA ASP A 177 7.35 0.78 -30.98
C ASP A 177 7.96 -0.36 -31.82
N SER A 178 9.27 -0.42 -31.98
CA SER A 178 9.96 -1.50 -32.71
C SER A 178 9.86 -2.82 -31.91
N VAL A 179 10.12 -2.74 -30.60
CA VAL A 179 9.99 -3.88 -29.67
C VAL A 179 8.53 -4.33 -29.60
N ARG A 180 7.58 -3.40 -29.52
CA ARG A 180 6.14 -3.73 -29.50
C ARG A 180 5.69 -4.46 -30.75
N ARG A 181 6.16 -4.06 -31.93
CA ARG A 181 5.86 -4.77 -33.20
C ARG A 181 6.44 -6.18 -33.22
N LYS A 182 7.72 -6.33 -32.83
CA LYS A 182 8.37 -7.65 -32.74
C LYS A 182 7.60 -8.59 -31.79
N LEU A 183 7.19 -8.11 -30.62
CA LEU A 183 6.43 -8.91 -29.66
C LEU A 183 5.05 -9.32 -30.19
N ARG A 184 4.36 -8.47 -30.94
CA ARG A 184 3.09 -8.84 -31.58
C ARG A 184 3.28 -9.98 -32.59
N VAL A 185 4.29 -9.86 -33.46
CA VAL A 185 4.62 -10.92 -34.43
C VAL A 185 4.97 -12.23 -33.72
N LEU A 186 5.82 -12.19 -32.69
CA LEU A 186 6.16 -13.37 -31.89
C LEU A 186 4.93 -14.03 -31.25
N MET A 187 3.98 -13.24 -30.76
CA MET A 187 2.76 -13.77 -30.18
C MET A 187 1.80 -14.34 -31.25
N GLU A 188 1.74 -13.74 -32.42
CA GLU A 188 0.99 -14.29 -33.56
C GLU A 188 1.57 -15.65 -34.03
N GLU A 189 2.91 -15.77 -34.08
CA GLU A 189 3.59 -17.04 -34.36
C GLU A 189 3.36 -18.12 -33.30
N LEU A 190 3.14 -17.75 -32.04
CA LEU A 190 2.79 -18.68 -30.96
C LEU A 190 1.35 -19.19 -31.10
N ASN A 191 0.53 -18.53 -31.90
CA ASN A 191 -0.86 -18.90 -32.21
C ASN A 191 -1.68 -19.23 -30.93
N PRO A 192 -1.87 -18.28 -30.02
CA PRO A 192 -2.65 -18.52 -28.81
C PRO A 192 -4.09 -18.88 -29.15
N PRO A 193 -4.80 -19.65 -28.32
CA PRO A 193 -6.16 -20.07 -28.59
C PRO A 193 -7.08 -18.88 -28.87
N LYS A 194 -7.86 -18.99 -29.94
CA LYS A 194 -8.84 -17.97 -30.33
C LYS A 194 -9.89 -17.80 -29.24
N GLY A 195 -10.24 -16.55 -28.98
CA GLY A 195 -11.23 -16.20 -27.92
C GLY A 195 -10.62 -15.90 -26.54
N LEU A 196 -9.32 -16.16 -26.34
CA LEU A 196 -8.59 -15.78 -25.14
C LEU A 196 -7.65 -14.60 -25.43
N GLY A 197 -7.60 -13.64 -24.54
CA GLY A 197 -6.68 -12.51 -24.64
C GLY A 197 -5.40 -12.73 -23.83
N PHE A 198 -4.31 -12.21 -24.35
CA PHE A 198 -3.01 -12.23 -23.69
C PHE A 198 -2.34 -10.87 -23.80
N ILE A 199 -1.73 -10.41 -22.71
CA ILE A 199 -0.94 -9.17 -22.68
C ILE A 199 0.50 -9.52 -22.35
N VAL A 200 1.44 -9.13 -23.23
CA VAL A 200 2.88 -9.27 -22.95
C VAL A 200 3.28 -8.22 -21.92
N ARG A 201 3.87 -8.67 -20.80
CA ARG A 201 4.39 -7.81 -19.72
C ARG A 201 5.73 -7.18 -20.12
N THR A 202 6.15 -6.15 -19.39
CA THR A 202 7.48 -5.52 -19.56
C THR A 202 8.63 -6.53 -19.38
N ALA A 203 8.47 -7.49 -18.49
CA ALA A 203 9.43 -8.57 -18.28
C ALA A 203 9.60 -9.50 -19.49
N GLY A 204 8.67 -9.47 -20.44
CA GLY A 204 8.70 -10.24 -21.69
C GLY A 204 9.36 -9.52 -22.88
N ALA A 205 9.80 -8.25 -22.72
CA ALA A 205 10.29 -7.42 -23.83
C ALA A 205 11.46 -8.05 -24.60
N ASP A 206 12.43 -8.64 -23.88
CA ASP A 206 13.65 -9.22 -24.46
C ASP A 206 13.67 -10.75 -24.40
N ARG A 207 12.48 -11.38 -24.34
CA ARG A 207 12.39 -12.83 -24.18
C ARG A 207 12.26 -13.57 -25.49
N THR A 208 12.79 -14.79 -25.50
CA THR A 208 12.75 -15.66 -26.65
C THR A 208 11.35 -16.27 -26.84
N ARG A 209 11.05 -16.68 -28.07
CA ARG A 209 9.81 -17.41 -28.39
C ARG A 209 9.60 -18.62 -27.48
N LYS A 210 10.66 -19.37 -27.13
CA LYS A 210 10.58 -20.54 -26.25
C LYS A 210 10.12 -20.18 -24.84
N GLU A 211 10.63 -19.08 -24.28
CA GLU A 211 10.27 -18.60 -22.93
C GLU A 211 8.80 -18.15 -22.89
N LEU A 212 8.36 -17.41 -23.91
CA LEU A 212 6.95 -17.00 -24.03
C LEU A 212 6.02 -18.20 -24.24
N ALA A 213 6.45 -19.23 -24.99
CA ALA A 213 5.69 -20.46 -25.19
C ALA A 213 5.50 -21.27 -23.90
N LEU A 214 6.53 -21.35 -23.05
CA LEU A 214 6.45 -22.02 -21.75
C LEU A 214 5.43 -21.32 -20.83
N ASP A 215 5.47 -19.98 -20.75
CA ASP A 215 4.55 -19.19 -19.94
C ASP A 215 3.11 -19.30 -20.45
N LEU A 216 2.93 -19.27 -21.79
CA LEU A 216 1.64 -19.50 -22.44
C LEU A 216 1.08 -20.89 -22.08
N ALA A 217 1.90 -21.95 -22.20
CA ALA A 217 1.48 -23.30 -21.87
C ALA A 217 1.10 -23.46 -20.39
N TYR A 218 1.82 -22.80 -19.47
CA TYR A 218 1.50 -22.75 -18.05
C TYR A 218 0.14 -22.10 -17.82
N LEU A 219 -0.07 -20.87 -18.34
CA LEU A 219 -1.33 -20.14 -18.23
C LEU A 219 -2.52 -20.93 -18.79
N MET A 220 -2.32 -21.64 -19.88
CA MET A 220 -3.36 -22.48 -20.49
C MET A 220 -3.72 -23.68 -19.63
N ARG A 221 -2.75 -24.33 -18.99
CA ARG A 221 -3.02 -25.43 -18.03
C ARG A 221 -3.82 -24.91 -16.83
N LEU A 222 -3.38 -23.78 -16.29
CA LEU A 222 -4.03 -23.13 -15.14
C LEU A 222 -5.48 -22.73 -15.47
N TRP A 223 -5.69 -22.10 -16.62
CA TRP A 223 -7.02 -21.71 -17.10
C TRP A 223 -7.96 -22.91 -17.29
N LYS A 224 -7.47 -24.00 -17.86
CA LYS A 224 -8.27 -25.23 -17.99
C LYS A 224 -8.72 -25.77 -16.63
N SER A 225 -7.86 -25.73 -15.62
CA SER A 225 -8.21 -26.13 -14.26
C SER A 225 -9.28 -25.22 -13.65
N ILE A 226 -9.12 -23.90 -13.79
CA ILE A 226 -10.08 -22.88 -13.31
C ILE A 226 -11.45 -23.11 -13.95
N VAL A 227 -11.52 -23.24 -15.27
CA VAL A 227 -12.78 -23.47 -16.00
C VAL A 227 -13.47 -24.76 -15.56
N ARG A 228 -12.70 -25.83 -15.30
CA ARG A 228 -13.25 -27.09 -14.77
C ARG A 228 -13.89 -26.88 -13.39
N ARG A 229 -13.24 -26.13 -12.49
CA ARG A 229 -13.77 -25.83 -11.16
C ARG A 229 -15.01 -24.94 -11.22
N ILE A 230 -15.02 -23.90 -12.08
CA ILE A 230 -16.20 -23.04 -12.29
C ILE A 230 -17.43 -23.86 -12.70
N LYS A 231 -17.24 -24.86 -13.57
CA LYS A 231 -18.34 -25.69 -14.08
C LYS A 231 -18.87 -26.70 -13.05
N ASN A 232 -17.98 -27.21 -12.19
CA ASN A 232 -18.32 -28.34 -11.31
C ASN A 232 -18.73 -27.92 -9.89
N LEU A 233 -18.38 -26.72 -9.44
CA LEU A 233 -18.64 -26.27 -8.07
C LEU A 233 -19.77 -25.24 -8.04
N PRO A 234 -20.78 -25.39 -7.16
CA PRO A 234 -21.76 -24.35 -6.92
C PRO A 234 -21.15 -23.18 -6.10
N GLY A 235 -21.69 -21.98 -6.25
CA GLY A 235 -21.30 -20.83 -5.43
C GLY A 235 -22.04 -20.80 -4.07
N PRO A 236 -21.52 -20.09 -3.03
CA PRO A 236 -20.23 -19.36 -3.02
C PRO A 236 -19.04 -20.28 -2.74
N VAL A 237 -17.98 -20.21 -3.56
CA VAL A 237 -16.79 -21.07 -3.41
C VAL A 237 -15.54 -20.43 -4.03
N GLY A 238 -14.36 -20.67 -3.43
CA GLY A 238 -13.05 -20.33 -4.01
C GLY A 238 -12.73 -21.20 -5.23
N ILE A 239 -12.47 -20.58 -6.38
CA ILE A 239 -12.10 -21.25 -7.61
C ILE A 239 -10.60 -21.30 -7.79
N TYR A 240 -9.92 -20.19 -7.55
CA TYR A 240 -8.47 -20.05 -7.70
C TYR A 240 -7.93 -19.13 -6.62
N GLU A 241 -6.90 -19.57 -5.97
CA GLU A 241 -6.11 -18.75 -5.06
C GLU A 241 -4.84 -18.29 -5.79
N GLU A 242 -4.55 -16.99 -5.72
CA GLU A 242 -3.31 -16.44 -6.25
C GLU A 242 -2.14 -17.15 -5.56
N SER A 243 -1.08 -17.37 -6.32
CA SER A 243 0.09 -18.07 -5.83
C SER A 243 0.60 -17.48 -4.51
N ASP A 244 1.09 -18.36 -3.64
CA ASP A 244 1.86 -18.04 -2.44
C ASP A 244 2.80 -16.84 -2.71
N MET A 245 2.99 -15.98 -1.71
CA MET A 245 3.85 -14.80 -1.78
C MET A 245 5.23 -15.12 -2.38
N ILE A 246 5.81 -16.26 -2.02
CA ILE A 246 7.14 -16.67 -2.49
C ILE A 246 7.14 -16.82 -4.01
N ILE A 247 6.19 -17.60 -4.54
CA ILE A 247 6.04 -17.83 -5.98
C ILE A 247 5.69 -16.53 -6.70
N ARG A 248 4.77 -15.73 -6.14
CA ARG A 248 4.39 -14.43 -6.68
C ARG A 248 5.59 -13.48 -6.73
N THR A 249 6.39 -13.43 -5.67
CA THR A 249 7.59 -12.57 -5.62
C THR A 249 8.65 -13.05 -6.61
N ILE A 250 8.94 -14.35 -6.68
CA ILE A 250 9.86 -14.90 -7.68
C ILE A 250 9.34 -14.58 -9.09
N ARG A 251 8.05 -14.80 -9.36
CA ARG A 251 7.43 -14.50 -10.65
C ARG A 251 7.58 -13.02 -11.05
N ASP A 252 7.36 -12.12 -10.11
CA ASP A 252 7.28 -10.69 -10.40
C ASP A 252 8.60 -9.95 -10.17
N VAL A 253 9.43 -10.39 -9.21
CA VAL A 253 10.63 -9.70 -8.75
C VAL A 253 11.91 -10.26 -9.34
N PHE A 254 12.01 -11.57 -9.48
CA PHE A 254 13.24 -12.18 -9.98
C PHE A 254 13.64 -11.62 -11.35
N THR A 255 14.88 -11.21 -11.50
CA THR A 255 15.48 -10.75 -12.77
C THR A 255 16.73 -11.58 -13.09
N ALA A 256 17.19 -11.50 -14.34
CA ALA A 256 18.42 -12.19 -14.75
C ALA A 256 19.67 -11.73 -13.96
N ASN A 257 19.59 -10.54 -13.33
CA ASN A 257 20.68 -9.97 -12.53
C ASN A 257 20.81 -10.59 -11.14
N VAL A 258 19.77 -11.33 -10.68
CA VAL A 258 19.84 -12.05 -9.40
C VAL A 258 20.72 -13.29 -9.60
N ASP A 259 21.85 -13.32 -8.93
CA ASP A 259 22.81 -14.40 -9.03
C ASP A 259 22.39 -15.63 -8.23
N GLU A 260 21.73 -15.43 -7.08
CA GLU A 260 21.38 -16.49 -6.16
C GLU A 260 20.04 -16.21 -5.46
N ILE A 261 19.22 -17.26 -5.27
CA ILE A 261 18.00 -17.27 -4.45
C ILE A 261 18.26 -18.21 -3.29
N ILE A 262 18.20 -17.71 -2.06
CA ILE A 262 18.46 -18.48 -0.86
C ILE A 262 17.18 -18.60 -0.04
N VAL A 263 16.78 -19.83 0.29
CA VAL A 263 15.52 -20.13 1.01
C VAL A 263 15.84 -20.88 2.29
N ASP A 264 15.29 -20.48 3.42
CA ASP A 264 15.59 -21.07 4.74
C ASP A 264 14.54 -22.09 5.24
N GLU A 265 13.49 -22.35 4.46
CA GLU A 265 12.46 -23.34 4.79
C GLU A 265 12.34 -24.37 3.64
N ARG A 266 12.28 -25.67 3.99
CA ARG A 266 12.37 -26.77 3.02
C ARG A 266 11.17 -26.83 2.07
N ALA A 267 9.96 -26.74 2.60
CA ALA A 267 8.76 -26.82 1.76
C ALA A 267 8.65 -25.60 0.81
N ALA A 268 9.09 -24.41 1.26
CA ALA A 268 9.17 -23.22 0.43
C ALA A 268 10.21 -23.36 -0.68
N PHE A 269 11.38 -23.96 -0.35
CA PHE A 269 12.42 -24.26 -1.33
C PHE A 269 11.92 -25.22 -2.41
N ASP A 270 11.25 -26.32 -2.02
CA ASP A 270 10.75 -27.32 -2.96
C ASP A 270 9.70 -26.70 -3.91
N ARG A 271 8.74 -25.91 -3.41
CA ARG A 271 7.75 -25.17 -4.23
C ARG A 271 8.39 -24.17 -5.16
N ALA A 272 9.35 -23.38 -4.67
CA ALA A 272 10.05 -22.37 -5.47
C ALA A 272 10.92 -23.02 -6.54
N SER A 273 11.59 -24.13 -6.25
CA SER A 273 12.39 -24.91 -7.18
C SER A 273 11.54 -25.52 -8.29
N GLU A 274 10.41 -26.15 -7.96
CA GLU A 274 9.45 -26.66 -8.94
C GLU A 274 8.94 -25.56 -9.88
N PHE A 275 8.57 -24.42 -9.31
CA PHE A 275 8.13 -23.26 -10.11
C PHE A 275 9.21 -22.78 -11.07
N LEU A 276 10.46 -22.62 -10.60
CA LEU A 276 11.59 -22.20 -11.45
C LEU A 276 11.88 -23.21 -12.57
N GLN A 277 11.86 -24.51 -12.26
CA GLN A 277 12.07 -25.57 -13.28
C GLN A 277 11.01 -25.52 -14.40
N VAL A 278 9.75 -25.22 -14.06
CA VAL A 278 8.65 -25.18 -15.03
C VAL A 278 8.66 -23.89 -15.86
N ILE A 279 8.89 -22.75 -15.24
CA ILE A 279 8.72 -21.43 -15.87
C ILE A 279 10.03 -20.83 -16.36
N MET A 280 11.12 -21.05 -15.61
CA MET A 280 12.43 -20.46 -15.86
C MET A 280 13.58 -21.46 -15.73
N PRO A 281 13.58 -22.56 -16.52
CA PRO A 281 14.54 -23.66 -16.36
C PRO A 281 16.01 -23.23 -16.43
N ARG A 282 16.31 -22.13 -17.14
CA ARG A 282 17.67 -21.55 -17.20
C ARG A 282 18.23 -21.03 -15.89
N TYR A 283 17.34 -20.75 -14.92
CA TYR A 283 17.69 -20.16 -13.63
C TYR A 283 17.40 -21.11 -12.47
N ALA A 284 16.99 -22.35 -12.78
CA ALA A 284 16.67 -23.34 -11.75
C ALA A 284 17.86 -23.70 -10.86
N ASP A 285 19.09 -23.58 -11.37
CA ASP A 285 20.32 -23.84 -10.63
C ASP A 285 20.72 -22.70 -9.68
N ARG A 286 20.03 -21.54 -9.73
CA ARG A 286 20.35 -20.39 -8.87
C ARG A 286 19.64 -20.44 -7.51
N ILE A 287 18.74 -21.39 -7.29
CA ILE A 287 18.09 -21.56 -6.00
C ILE A 287 18.88 -22.51 -5.11
N SER A 288 19.12 -22.10 -3.86
CA SER A 288 19.81 -22.89 -2.86
C SER A 288 19.03 -22.94 -1.54
N TYR A 289 19.13 -24.08 -0.86
CA TYR A 289 18.56 -24.24 0.48
C TYR A 289 19.59 -23.80 1.52
N TYR A 290 19.15 -23.01 2.49
CA TYR A 290 19.99 -22.51 3.57
C TYR A 290 20.03 -23.48 4.76
N GLU A 291 21.17 -24.10 4.99
CA GLU A 291 21.37 -25.06 6.10
C GLU A 291 22.04 -24.46 7.35
N GLY A 292 22.31 -23.14 7.34
CA GLY A 292 22.98 -22.46 8.43
C GLY A 292 22.17 -22.45 9.73
N ARG A 293 22.85 -22.48 10.88
CA ARG A 293 22.23 -22.33 12.20
C ARG A 293 21.82 -20.91 12.52
N GLU A 294 22.57 -19.94 12.01
CA GLU A 294 22.27 -18.51 12.14
C GLU A 294 21.04 -18.16 11.27
N PRO A 295 20.10 -17.33 11.76
CA PRO A 295 18.98 -16.88 10.92
C PRO A 295 19.45 -16.24 9.62
N LEU A 296 18.80 -16.56 8.50
CA LEU A 296 19.19 -16.10 7.17
C LEU A 296 19.37 -14.57 7.09
N PHE A 297 18.41 -13.83 7.61
CA PHE A 297 18.44 -12.35 7.56
C PHE A 297 19.50 -11.74 8.49
N ALA A 298 19.82 -12.40 9.60
CA ALA A 298 20.91 -11.98 10.48
C ALA A 298 22.28 -12.11 9.80
N LYS A 299 22.52 -13.24 9.11
CA LYS A 299 23.77 -13.50 8.38
C LYS A 299 24.10 -12.43 7.33
N TYR A 300 23.07 -11.84 6.71
CA TYR A 300 23.22 -10.81 5.67
C TYR A 300 22.91 -9.40 6.19
N ASP A 301 22.90 -9.16 7.51
CA ASP A 301 22.60 -7.88 8.17
C ASP A 301 21.26 -7.24 7.75
N VAL A 302 20.36 -8.01 7.16
CA VAL A 302 19.06 -7.52 6.65
C VAL A 302 18.15 -7.07 7.80
N ASP A 303 18.13 -7.77 8.94
CA ASP A 303 17.32 -7.39 10.10
C ASP A 303 17.71 -6.01 10.65
N ARG A 304 19.00 -5.65 10.61
CA ARG A 304 19.48 -4.30 10.95
C ARG A 304 18.99 -3.23 9.99
N GLU A 305 19.01 -3.52 8.69
CA GLU A 305 18.50 -2.59 7.69
C GLU A 305 16.98 -2.43 7.81
N ILE A 306 16.23 -3.51 8.10
CA ILE A 306 14.79 -3.46 8.37
C ILE A 306 14.48 -2.56 9.57
N ALA A 307 15.23 -2.66 10.66
CA ALA A 307 15.05 -1.79 11.83
C ALA A 307 15.22 -0.29 11.47
N LYS A 308 16.16 0.03 10.57
CA LYS A 308 16.38 1.41 10.09
C LYS A 308 15.27 1.92 9.18
N ILE A 309 14.57 1.03 8.42
CA ILE A 309 13.46 1.41 7.53
C ILE A 309 12.35 2.14 8.29
N HIS A 310 12.14 1.81 9.57
CA HIS A 310 11.08 2.41 10.38
C HIS A 310 11.51 3.72 11.08
N SER A 311 12.80 4.07 11.02
CA SER A 311 13.30 5.31 11.61
C SER A 311 12.84 6.53 10.79
N ARG A 312 12.38 7.58 11.49
CA ARG A 312 12.04 8.86 10.87
C ARG A 312 13.24 9.49 10.19
N LYS A 313 14.42 9.38 10.81
CA LYS A 313 15.70 9.93 10.32
C LYS A 313 16.58 8.81 9.77
N VAL A 314 17.03 8.95 8.53
CA VAL A 314 17.95 8.03 7.87
C VAL A 314 19.28 8.75 7.63
N ALA A 315 20.36 8.21 8.21
CA ALA A 315 21.70 8.74 7.99
C ALA A 315 22.18 8.38 6.58
N LEU A 316 22.83 9.33 5.92
CA LEU A 316 23.49 9.12 4.63
C LEU A 316 24.94 8.67 4.85
N LYS A 317 25.47 7.90 3.91
CA LYS A 317 26.90 7.56 3.90
C LYS A 317 27.71 8.86 3.80
N ASP A 318 28.78 8.95 4.56
CA ASP A 318 29.69 10.11 4.61
C ASP A 318 29.11 11.39 5.26
N GLY A 319 28.02 11.29 5.95
CA GLY A 319 27.38 12.39 6.69
C GLY A 319 26.09 12.92 6.05
N GLY A 320 25.38 13.74 6.81
CA GLY A 320 24.04 14.18 6.44
C GLY A 320 22.94 13.17 6.75
N SER A 321 21.70 13.54 6.52
CA SER A 321 20.54 12.68 6.77
C SER A 321 19.33 13.14 5.96
N ILE A 322 18.41 12.21 5.72
CA ILE A 322 17.07 12.50 5.24
C ILE A 322 16.07 12.27 6.38
N VAL A 323 15.04 13.08 6.44
CA VAL A 323 13.93 12.95 7.38
C VAL A 323 12.67 12.67 6.58
N ILE A 324 11.94 11.62 6.95
CA ILE A 324 10.76 11.16 6.21
C ILE A 324 9.57 11.22 7.14
N ASP A 325 8.63 12.11 6.84
CA ASP A 325 7.38 12.28 7.55
C ASP A 325 6.19 11.91 6.65
N GLN A 326 5.36 11.03 7.17
CA GLN A 326 4.13 10.61 6.49
C GLN A 326 2.94 11.26 7.20
N THR A 327 2.27 12.16 6.51
CA THR A 327 1.00 12.75 6.94
C THR A 327 -0.17 11.93 6.40
N GLU A 328 -1.38 12.35 6.69
CA GLU A 328 -2.59 11.72 6.17
C GLU A 328 -2.68 11.78 4.63
N ALA A 329 -2.33 12.93 4.03
CA ALA A 329 -2.51 13.21 2.62
C ALA A 329 -1.25 13.04 1.76
N LEU A 330 -0.06 13.23 2.33
CA LEU A 330 1.20 13.24 1.58
C LEU A 330 2.38 12.72 2.41
N VAL A 331 3.51 12.48 1.73
CA VAL A 331 4.80 12.19 2.35
C VAL A 331 5.72 13.38 2.12
N ALA A 332 6.29 13.92 3.18
CA ALA A 332 7.32 14.95 3.12
C ALA A 332 8.70 14.34 3.40
N ILE A 333 9.69 14.70 2.59
CA ILE A 333 11.07 14.23 2.75
C ILE A 333 11.98 15.46 2.74
N ASP A 334 12.72 15.64 3.82
CA ASP A 334 13.65 16.75 4.03
C ASP A 334 15.10 16.25 4.02
N VAL A 335 16.02 17.04 3.45
CA VAL A 335 17.42 16.72 3.33
C VAL A 335 18.26 17.66 4.20
N ASN A 336 19.01 17.06 5.13
CA ASN A 336 19.87 17.78 6.06
C ASN A 336 21.35 17.46 5.81
N SER A 337 22.19 18.47 5.63
CA SER A 337 23.63 18.31 5.40
C SER A 337 24.40 17.81 6.65
N GLY A 338 23.91 18.13 7.86
CA GLY A 338 24.59 17.77 9.09
C GLY A 338 26.03 18.29 9.16
N SER A 339 26.97 17.38 9.43
CA SER A 339 28.39 17.68 9.47
C SER A 339 29.12 17.52 8.15
N PHE A 340 28.41 17.13 7.07
CA PHE A 340 29.04 16.95 5.76
C PHE A 340 29.52 18.30 5.20
N ARG A 341 30.80 18.37 4.89
CA ARG A 341 31.42 19.53 4.24
C ARG A 341 32.41 19.03 3.20
N THR A 342 32.36 19.61 2.01
CA THR A 342 33.44 19.52 1.04
C THR A 342 34.37 20.74 1.21
N ASN A 343 35.62 20.62 0.80
CA ASN A 343 36.57 21.75 0.84
C ASN A 343 36.23 22.84 -0.20
N ASP A 344 35.16 22.63 -0.97
CA ASP A 344 34.66 23.50 -2.02
C ASP A 344 33.63 24.54 -1.46
N SER A 345 32.94 25.19 -2.35
CA SER A 345 31.88 26.16 -2.01
C SER A 345 30.69 25.50 -1.31
N PRO A 346 29.89 26.29 -0.52
CA PRO A 346 28.64 25.80 0.05
C PRO A 346 27.67 25.24 -1.00
N GLU A 347 27.62 25.83 -2.19
CA GLU A 347 26.82 25.38 -3.33
C GLU A 347 27.21 23.97 -3.79
N GLU A 348 28.53 23.70 -3.91
CA GLU A 348 29.03 22.36 -4.32
C GLU A 348 28.74 21.33 -3.22
N THR A 349 28.88 21.71 -1.94
CA THR A 349 28.52 20.86 -0.81
C THR A 349 27.05 20.47 -0.85
N ALA A 350 26.13 21.44 -1.08
CA ALA A 350 24.71 21.21 -1.24
C ALA A 350 24.41 20.29 -2.42
N PHE A 351 25.06 20.53 -3.56
CA PHE A 351 24.88 19.73 -4.77
C PHE A 351 25.29 18.26 -4.56
N GLN A 352 26.48 18.01 -4.00
CA GLN A 352 26.96 16.65 -3.74
C GLN A 352 26.06 15.92 -2.72
N MET A 353 25.62 16.62 -1.68
CA MET A 353 24.69 16.08 -0.71
C MET A 353 23.35 15.70 -1.35
N ASN A 354 22.77 16.61 -2.15
CA ASN A 354 21.51 16.38 -2.82
C ASN A 354 21.56 15.22 -3.83
N LEU A 355 22.69 15.02 -4.53
CA LEU A 355 22.86 13.86 -5.41
C LEU A 355 22.84 12.53 -4.64
N ARG A 356 23.44 12.49 -3.45
CA ARG A 356 23.42 11.31 -2.57
C ARG A 356 22.03 11.10 -1.98
N ALA A 357 21.43 12.18 -1.47
CA ALA A 357 20.08 12.15 -0.93
C ALA A 357 19.08 11.65 -1.97
N ALA A 358 19.14 12.10 -3.23
CA ALA A 358 18.23 11.68 -4.28
C ALA A 358 18.26 10.16 -4.53
N LYS A 359 19.43 9.53 -4.46
CA LYS A 359 19.56 8.07 -4.59
C LYS A 359 18.98 7.34 -3.40
N GLU A 360 19.26 7.81 -2.17
CA GLU A 360 18.74 7.20 -0.95
C GLU A 360 17.24 7.44 -0.80
N ILE A 361 16.72 8.61 -1.15
CA ILE A 361 15.27 8.90 -1.19
C ILE A 361 14.56 7.88 -2.08
N ALA A 362 15.05 7.66 -3.29
CA ALA A 362 14.47 6.67 -4.21
C ALA A 362 14.50 5.25 -3.61
N ARG A 363 15.57 4.87 -2.90
CA ARG A 363 15.69 3.60 -2.20
C ARG A 363 14.69 3.50 -1.06
N GLN A 364 14.58 4.52 -0.21
CA GLN A 364 13.66 4.56 0.93
C GLN A 364 12.20 4.56 0.50
N ILE A 365 11.85 5.24 -0.59
CA ILE A 365 10.50 5.19 -1.17
C ILE A 365 10.12 3.75 -1.55
N ARG A 366 11.04 2.98 -2.15
CA ARG A 366 10.80 1.57 -2.49
C ARG A 366 10.72 0.68 -1.25
N LEU A 367 11.68 0.81 -0.32
CA LEU A 367 11.77 -0.03 0.89
C LEU A 367 10.56 0.15 1.82
N ARG A 368 10.06 1.38 1.97
CA ARG A 368 8.92 1.71 2.83
C ARG A 368 7.57 1.57 2.12
N ASP A 369 7.58 1.29 0.81
CA ASP A 369 6.42 1.30 -0.08
C ASP A 369 5.58 2.59 0.04
N LEU A 370 6.28 3.73 0.09
CA LEU A 370 5.65 5.04 0.15
C LEU A 370 4.89 5.32 -1.15
N GLY A 371 3.72 5.90 -1.05
CA GLY A 371 2.90 6.19 -2.23
C GLY A 371 1.91 7.31 -1.98
N GLY A 372 1.24 7.75 -3.05
CA GLY A 372 0.47 8.98 -3.08
C GLY A 372 1.34 10.13 -3.56
N VAL A 373 1.09 11.33 -3.03
CA VAL A 373 1.90 12.53 -3.28
C VAL A 373 3.11 12.52 -2.36
N ILE A 374 4.30 12.70 -2.92
CA ILE A 374 5.56 12.78 -2.19
C ILE A 374 6.23 14.10 -2.57
N VAL A 375 6.61 14.87 -1.56
CA VAL A 375 7.29 16.15 -1.70
C VAL A 375 8.70 16.02 -1.13
N ASN A 376 9.69 16.33 -1.95
CA ASN A 376 11.09 16.25 -1.57
C ASN A 376 11.66 17.66 -1.46
N ASP A 377 12.13 18.01 -0.28
CA ASP A 377 12.80 19.27 0.03
C ASP A 377 14.29 19.05 0.04
N PHE A 378 14.96 19.50 -1.02
CA PHE A 378 16.39 19.41 -1.17
C PHE A 378 17.07 20.68 -0.65
N ILE A 379 18.32 20.56 -0.23
CA ILE A 379 19.11 21.74 0.18
C ILE A 379 19.13 22.73 -0.98
N ASP A 380 18.91 24.01 -0.69
CA ASP A 380 18.86 25.08 -1.68
C ASP A 380 20.09 25.13 -2.57
N MET A 381 19.85 25.28 -3.88
CA MET A 381 20.86 25.42 -4.91
C MET A 381 20.51 26.61 -5.80
N THR A 382 21.44 27.50 -6.00
CA THR A 382 21.28 28.66 -6.90
C THR A 382 21.47 28.28 -8.36
N ASN A 383 22.39 27.32 -8.63
CA ASN A 383 22.72 26.89 -9.98
C ASN A 383 21.65 25.98 -10.58
N GLU A 384 21.03 26.42 -11.67
CA GLU A 384 19.98 25.65 -12.37
C GLU A 384 20.52 24.31 -12.95
N ALA A 385 21.79 24.24 -13.35
CA ALA A 385 22.39 23.01 -13.84
C ALA A 385 22.48 21.94 -12.73
N HIS A 386 22.79 22.34 -11.48
CA HIS A 386 22.78 21.47 -10.31
C HIS A 386 21.39 20.96 -10.01
N ARG A 387 20.37 21.84 -10.01
CA ARG A 387 18.97 21.43 -9.80
C ARG A 387 18.52 20.40 -10.83
N ARG A 388 18.83 20.62 -12.12
CA ARG A 388 18.51 19.67 -13.18
C ARG A 388 19.26 18.33 -13.04
N ALA A 389 20.48 18.33 -12.51
CA ALA A 389 21.26 17.12 -12.28
C ALA A 389 20.65 16.30 -11.13
N VAL A 390 20.20 16.94 -10.04
CA VAL A 390 19.51 16.28 -8.94
C VAL A 390 18.17 15.69 -9.40
N GLU A 391 17.37 16.44 -10.16
CA GLU A 391 16.12 15.92 -10.77
C GLU A 391 16.38 14.66 -11.63
N ARG A 392 17.42 14.71 -12.46
CA ARG A 392 17.78 13.58 -13.32
C ARG A 392 18.20 12.38 -12.48
N THR A 393 19.02 12.60 -11.45
CA THR A 393 19.49 11.54 -10.56
C THR A 393 18.31 10.87 -9.83
N LEU A 394 17.37 11.64 -9.30
CA LEU A 394 16.16 11.10 -8.67
C LEU A 394 15.32 10.30 -9.67
N ARG A 395 15.10 10.85 -10.87
CA ARG A 395 14.35 10.19 -11.94
C ARG A 395 15.00 8.89 -12.38
N ASP A 396 16.32 8.87 -12.53
CA ASP A 396 17.07 7.67 -12.92
C ASP A 396 17.07 6.61 -11.82
N ALA A 397 17.20 7.00 -10.55
CA ALA A 397 17.11 6.09 -9.41
C ALA A 397 15.70 5.47 -9.27
N MET A 398 14.65 6.23 -9.62
CA MET A 398 13.26 5.75 -9.62
C MET A 398 12.90 4.86 -10.81
N LYS A 399 13.70 4.77 -11.86
CA LYS A 399 13.47 3.83 -12.98
C LYS A 399 13.51 2.37 -12.54
N ARG A 400 14.19 2.05 -11.44
CA ARG A 400 14.18 0.71 -10.84
C ARG A 400 12.86 0.36 -10.16
N ASP A 401 12.03 1.36 -9.83
CA ASP A 401 10.73 1.13 -9.20
C ASP A 401 9.73 0.54 -10.21
N ARG A 402 9.01 -0.47 -9.77
CA ARG A 402 7.97 -1.14 -10.56
C ARG A 402 6.64 -0.41 -10.56
N SER A 403 6.44 0.43 -9.53
CA SER A 403 5.25 1.25 -9.41
C SER A 403 5.24 2.36 -10.46
N LYS A 404 4.06 2.79 -10.86
CA LYS A 404 3.93 3.94 -11.75
C LYS A 404 4.29 5.20 -10.95
N THR A 405 5.32 5.90 -11.40
CA THR A 405 5.79 7.16 -10.80
C THR A 405 5.70 8.30 -11.83
N LYS A 406 5.40 9.50 -11.34
CA LYS A 406 5.49 10.73 -12.13
C LYS A 406 6.23 11.76 -11.30
N ILE A 407 7.36 12.27 -11.82
CA ILE A 407 8.21 13.25 -11.15
C ILE A 407 8.12 14.55 -11.92
N LEU A 408 7.78 15.62 -11.24
CA LEU A 408 7.72 16.97 -11.82
C LEU A 408 9.12 17.61 -11.83
N ARG A 409 9.22 18.78 -12.45
CA ARG A 409 10.42 19.64 -12.35
C ARG A 409 10.43 20.31 -10.99
N THR A 410 11.60 20.80 -10.58
CA THR A 410 11.75 21.60 -9.37
C THR A 410 10.81 22.81 -9.44
N SER A 411 10.01 22.98 -8.41
CA SER A 411 9.07 24.08 -8.28
C SER A 411 9.81 25.41 -8.02
N PRO A 412 9.14 26.57 -8.16
CA PRO A 412 9.71 27.87 -7.77
C PRO A 412 10.17 27.94 -6.30
N PHE A 413 9.62 27.07 -5.45
CA PHE A 413 9.97 26.96 -4.03
C PHE A 413 11.14 26.02 -3.74
N GLY A 414 11.81 25.46 -4.77
CA GLY A 414 12.92 24.51 -4.59
C GLY A 414 12.50 23.04 -4.40
N LEU A 415 11.19 22.75 -4.33
CA LEU A 415 10.67 21.41 -4.06
C LEU A 415 10.60 20.55 -5.32
N ILE A 416 10.88 19.24 -5.18
CA ILE A 416 10.60 18.25 -6.22
C ILE A 416 9.39 17.41 -5.81
N GLU A 417 8.30 17.63 -6.51
CA GLU A 417 7.04 16.93 -6.30
C GLU A 417 6.98 15.68 -7.17
N MET A 418 6.47 14.59 -6.60
CA MET A 418 6.24 13.37 -7.33
C MET A 418 4.99 12.63 -6.86
N THR A 419 4.47 11.77 -7.72
CA THR A 419 3.41 10.82 -7.37
C THR A 419 3.87 9.41 -7.60
N ARG A 420 3.50 8.50 -6.69
CA ARG A 420 3.74 7.06 -6.80
C ARG A 420 2.47 6.29 -6.52
N GLN A 421 2.12 5.39 -7.41
CA GLN A 421 0.96 4.51 -7.20
C GLN A 421 1.30 3.50 -6.10
N ARG A 422 0.49 3.47 -5.02
CA ARG A 422 0.61 2.44 -3.98
C ARG A 422 0.24 1.08 -4.56
N VAL A 423 1.10 0.10 -4.38
CA VAL A 423 0.83 -1.29 -4.79
C VAL A 423 0.42 -2.14 -3.60
N ARG A 424 0.83 -1.75 -2.38
CA ARG A 424 0.59 -2.48 -1.12
C ARG A 424 0.28 -1.52 0.01
N PRO A 425 -0.34 -2.01 1.11
CA PRO A 425 -0.35 -1.27 2.37
C PRO A 425 1.09 -1.00 2.83
N GLY A 426 1.37 0.23 3.28
CA GLY A 426 2.72 0.57 3.77
C GLY A 426 3.12 -0.33 4.95
N LEU A 427 4.38 -0.77 4.98
CA LEU A 427 4.94 -1.66 6.01
C LEU A 427 4.65 -1.21 7.45
N LYS A 428 4.60 0.10 7.70
CA LYS A 428 4.32 0.64 9.03
C LYS A 428 2.95 0.21 9.57
N ARG A 429 1.92 0.16 8.73
CA ARG A 429 0.56 -0.23 9.16
C ARG A 429 0.41 -1.72 9.46
N SER A 430 1.24 -2.58 8.88
CA SER A 430 1.20 -4.03 9.14
C SER A 430 1.98 -4.43 10.39
N ILE A 431 2.96 -3.63 10.83
CA ILE A 431 3.85 -3.96 11.95
C ILE A 431 3.51 -3.16 13.21
N TYR A 432 3.10 -1.89 13.06
CA TYR A 432 2.85 -0.98 14.18
C TYR A 432 1.36 -0.65 14.31
N ARG A 433 0.91 -0.50 15.54
CA ARG A 433 -0.38 0.11 15.89
C ARG A 433 -0.17 1.54 16.34
N GLU A 434 -1.19 2.35 16.25
CA GLU A 434 -1.14 3.73 16.75
C GLU A 434 -0.80 3.76 18.24
N CYS A 435 0.01 4.73 18.65
CA CYS A 435 0.36 4.92 20.04
C CYS A 435 -0.91 5.35 20.80
N PRO A 436 -1.34 4.62 21.84
CA PRO A 436 -2.55 4.97 22.58
C PRO A 436 -2.41 6.31 23.35
N CYS A 437 -1.18 6.76 23.60
CA CYS A 437 -0.91 8.01 24.31
C CYS A 437 -1.12 9.23 23.40
N CYS A 438 -0.37 9.34 22.29
CA CYS A 438 -0.43 10.50 21.40
C CYS A 438 -1.32 10.31 20.17
N LYS A 439 -1.97 9.13 20.01
CA LYS A 439 -2.87 8.79 18.89
C LYS A 439 -2.26 9.17 17.52
N GLY A 440 -0.95 9.03 17.37
CA GLY A 440 -0.21 9.37 16.15
C GLY A 440 0.32 10.82 16.09
N GLY A 441 -0.03 11.68 17.05
CA GLY A 441 0.37 13.08 17.07
C GLY A 441 1.86 13.34 17.36
N GLY A 442 2.57 12.35 17.95
CA GLY A 442 4.01 12.44 18.26
C GLY A 442 4.35 13.38 19.42
N ALA A 443 3.36 14.05 20.00
CA ALA A 443 3.48 14.94 21.15
C ALA A 443 2.31 14.74 22.11
N ILE A 444 2.53 15.02 23.39
CA ILE A 444 1.53 15.03 24.45
C ILE A 444 1.61 16.35 25.20
N LYS A 445 0.53 16.72 25.88
CA LYS A 445 0.53 17.92 26.70
C LYS A 445 1.54 17.81 27.84
N SER A 446 2.23 18.90 28.13
CA SER A 446 3.11 18.95 29.31
C SER A 446 2.30 18.92 30.62
N VAL A 447 2.91 18.43 31.67
CA VAL A 447 2.31 18.40 33.03
C VAL A 447 1.78 19.78 33.45
N GLU A 448 2.51 20.85 33.13
CA GLU A 448 2.11 22.22 33.39
C GLU A 448 0.85 22.62 32.64
N SER A 449 0.76 22.28 31.35
CA SER A 449 -0.40 22.58 30.53
C SER A 449 -1.64 21.83 31.01
N MET A 450 -1.47 20.56 31.40
CA MET A 450 -2.54 19.76 32.00
C MET A 450 -3.01 20.35 33.33
N ALA A 451 -2.08 20.75 34.21
CA ALA A 451 -2.43 21.38 35.48
C ALA A 451 -3.24 22.67 35.31
N LEU A 452 -2.88 23.51 34.32
CA LEU A 452 -3.64 24.72 34.01
C LEU A 452 -5.05 24.43 33.49
N GLU A 453 -5.17 23.40 32.66
CA GLU A 453 -6.47 22.93 32.15
C GLU A 453 -7.36 22.42 33.28
N ILE A 454 -6.80 21.61 34.17
CA ILE A 454 -7.50 21.09 35.35
C ILE A 454 -7.99 22.24 36.25
N ILE A 455 -7.17 23.25 36.50
CA ILE A 455 -7.58 24.43 37.29
C ILE A 455 -8.78 25.13 36.64
N ARG A 456 -8.77 25.34 35.34
CA ARG A 456 -9.90 25.93 34.60
C ARG A 456 -11.17 25.10 34.74
N LEU A 457 -11.04 23.78 34.59
CA LEU A 457 -12.16 22.85 34.75
C LEU A 457 -12.69 22.81 36.19
N LEU A 458 -11.80 22.84 37.19
CA LEU A 458 -12.20 22.91 38.59
C LEU A 458 -12.94 24.22 38.91
N THR A 459 -12.48 25.36 38.39
CA THR A 459 -13.17 26.65 38.52
C THR A 459 -14.57 26.59 37.91
N LEU A 460 -14.71 25.93 36.75
CA LEU A 460 -16.02 25.77 36.12
C LEU A 460 -16.90 24.78 36.88
N ALA A 461 -16.35 23.65 37.30
CA ALA A 461 -17.05 22.62 38.08
C ALA A 461 -17.52 23.15 39.45
N GLY A 462 -16.76 24.03 40.05
CA GLY A 462 -17.12 24.71 41.33
C GLY A 462 -18.31 25.66 41.19
N GLN A 463 -18.69 26.08 39.97
CA GLN A 463 -19.89 26.89 39.73
C GLN A 463 -21.19 26.07 39.73
N GLU A 464 -21.11 24.72 39.74
CA GLU A 464 -22.29 23.87 39.82
C GLU A 464 -22.96 24.01 41.20
N PRO A 465 -24.23 24.46 41.27
CA PRO A 465 -24.90 24.79 42.53
C PRO A 465 -25.04 23.63 43.52
N ARG A 466 -24.93 22.38 43.01
CA ARG A 466 -25.07 21.17 43.82
C ARG A 466 -23.74 20.52 44.16
N ALA A 467 -22.62 21.11 43.73
CA ALA A 467 -21.31 20.55 43.98
C ALA A 467 -20.90 20.79 45.46
N SER A 468 -20.54 19.72 46.15
CA SER A 468 -19.91 19.75 47.47
C SER A 468 -18.51 19.18 47.43
N GLN A 469 -18.29 18.16 46.64
CA GLN A 469 -16.97 17.55 46.45
C GLN A 469 -16.69 17.29 44.96
N ILE A 470 -15.46 17.63 44.53
CA ILE A 470 -14.96 17.35 43.18
C ILE A 470 -13.77 16.42 43.31
N VAL A 471 -13.89 15.22 42.69
CA VAL A 471 -12.81 14.23 42.64
C VAL A 471 -12.20 14.25 41.25
N VAL A 472 -10.88 14.47 41.17
CA VAL A 472 -10.14 14.55 39.91
C VAL A 472 -9.11 13.43 39.85
N GLY A 473 -9.34 12.46 38.95
CA GLY A 473 -8.39 11.39 38.64
C GLY A 473 -7.41 11.87 37.59
N VAL A 474 -6.13 11.89 37.90
CA VAL A 474 -5.06 12.34 37.00
C VAL A 474 -3.83 11.46 37.13
N ALA A 475 -2.93 11.54 36.15
CA ALA A 475 -1.63 10.89 36.21
C ALA A 475 -0.81 11.38 37.42
N GLU A 476 0.01 10.50 37.95
CA GLU A 476 0.81 10.75 39.15
C GLU A 476 1.65 12.04 39.06
N GLU A 477 2.35 12.25 37.95
CA GLU A 477 3.17 13.44 37.69
C GLU A 477 2.35 14.74 37.74
N VAL A 478 1.12 14.70 37.22
CA VAL A 478 0.21 15.85 37.19
C VAL A 478 -0.32 16.12 38.61
N ALA A 479 -0.70 15.06 39.34
CA ALA A 479 -1.15 15.21 40.72
C ALA A 479 -0.06 15.78 41.64
N GLU A 480 1.19 15.29 41.49
CA GLU A 480 2.34 15.80 42.21
C GLU A 480 2.58 17.29 41.89
N TYR A 481 2.56 17.66 40.63
CA TYR A 481 2.70 19.07 40.24
C TYR A 481 1.58 19.96 40.79
N MET A 482 0.34 19.51 40.74
CA MET A 482 -0.83 20.21 41.27
C MET A 482 -0.69 20.44 42.77
N ASN A 483 -0.33 19.42 43.55
CA ASN A 483 -0.17 19.49 44.99
C ASN A 483 0.99 20.39 45.44
N ASN A 484 2.11 20.37 44.69
CA ASN A 484 3.33 21.08 45.09
C ASN A 484 3.40 22.51 44.53
N LYS A 485 2.94 22.74 43.29
CA LYS A 485 3.09 24.03 42.59
C LYS A 485 1.78 24.82 42.49
N LYS A 486 0.62 24.17 42.56
CA LYS A 486 -0.70 24.78 42.35
C LYS A 486 -1.59 24.74 43.60
N ARG A 487 -1.07 24.36 44.74
CA ARG A 487 -1.81 24.22 46.00
C ARG A 487 -2.58 25.47 46.40
N LEU A 488 -1.99 26.66 46.25
CA LEU A 488 -2.66 27.93 46.59
C LEU A 488 -3.87 28.17 45.68
N GLN A 489 -3.76 27.85 44.39
CA GLN A 489 -4.86 28.00 43.45
C GLN A 489 -5.99 27.00 43.73
N LEU A 490 -5.65 25.78 44.15
CA LEU A 490 -6.64 24.79 44.57
C LEU A 490 -7.40 25.26 45.80
N ALA A 491 -6.69 25.73 46.85
CA ALA A 491 -7.29 26.25 48.06
C ALA A 491 -8.17 27.48 47.80
N GLN A 492 -7.79 28.32 46.84
CA GLN A 492 -8.60 29.47 46.43
C GLN A 492 -9.92 28.99 45.78
N ILE A 493 -9.88 28.03 44.86
CA ILE A 493 -11.08 27.46 44.22
C ILE A 493 -12.01 26.83 45.28
N GLU A 494 -11.44 26.06 46.21
CA GLU A 494 -12.21 25.45 47.32
C GLU A 494 -12.94 26.50 48.14
N SER A 495 -12.23 27.61 48.50
CA SER A 495 -12.78 28.71 49.28
C SER A 495 -13.84 29.53 48.55
N GLU A 496 -13.61 29.85 47.26
CA GLU A 496 -14.52 30.66 46.45
C GLU A 496 -15.80 29.91 46.06
N SER A 497 -15.69 28.59 45.80
CA SER A 497 -16.82 27.77 45.38
C SER A 497 -17.46 26.97 46.52
N ASN A 498 -16.92 27.01 47.74
CA ASN A 498 -17.36 26.21 48.89
C ASN A 498 -17.43 24.70 48.58
N VAL A 499 -16.47 24.18 47.84
CA VAL A 499 -16.34 22.77 47.45
C VAL A 499 -15.03 22.16 47.96
N SER A 500 -14.99 20.88 48.19
CA SER A 500 -13.76 20.15 48.49
C SER A 500 -13.17 19.50 47.20
N VAL A 501 -11.89 19.71 46.92
CA VAL A 501 -11.20 19.15 45.76
C VAL A 501 -10.28 18.01 46.20
N VAL A 502 -10.54 16.82 45.70
CA VAL A 502 -9.74 15.62 45.96
C VAL A 502 -8.99 15.20 44.67
N LEU A 503 -7.64 15.30 44.74
CA LEU A 503 -6.81 14.79 43.65
C LEU A 503 -6.49 13.31 43.90
N LYS A 504 -6.91 12.46 42.95
CA LYS A 504 -6.69 11.01 42.98
C LYS A 504 -5.59 10.64 42.00
N ASN A 505 -4.52 10.04 42.48
CA ASN A 505 -3.48 9.49 41.63
C ASN A 505 -3.98 8.25 40.93
N VAL A 506 -3.94 8.26 39.59
CA VAL A 506 -4.22 7.11 38.75
C VAL A 506 -2.89 6.60 38.19
N THR A 507 -2.55 5.36 38.48
CA THR A 507 -1.31 4.72 38.02
C THR A 507 -1.49 4.09 36.62
N ASN A 508 -0.40 4.01 35.87
CA ASN A 508 -0.37 3.42 34.51
C ASN A 508 -1.26 4.12 33.48
N VAL A 509 -1.42 5.43 33.63
CA VAL A 509 -2.13 6.29 32.68
C VAL A 509 -1.19 7.36 32.10
N TRP A 510 -1.60 7.97 31.01
CA TRP A 510 -0.84 9.03 30.33
C TRP A 510 -1.01 10.36 31.06
N PRO A 511 -0.08 11.32 30.90
CA PRO A 511 -0.22 12.66 31.46
C PRO A 511 -1.53 13.39 31.10
N GLU A 512 -2.11 13.09 29.94
CA GLU A 512 -3.40 13.67 29.48
C GLU A 512 -4.63 12.99 30.08
N HIS A 513 -4.46 11.96 30.92
CA HIS A 513 -5.58 11.28 31.56
C HIS A 513 -6.26 12.24 32.55
N LEU A 514 -7.58 12.36 32.41
CA LEU A 514 -8.40 13.24 33.23
C LEU A 514 -9.79 12.66 33.42
N GLU A 515 -10.10 12.36 34.68
CA GLU A 515 -11.43 11.98 35.14
C GLU A 515 -11.92 13.03 36.13
N ILE A 516 -13.13 13.54 35.97
CA ILE A 516 -13.74 14.50 36.91
C ILE A 516 -15.08 13.95 37.33
N GLU A 517 -15.27 13.80 38.62
CA GLU A 517 -16.52 13.39 39.24
C GLU A 517 -16.94 14.44 40.26
N ILE A 518 -18.19 14.88 40.21
CA ILE A 518 -18.77 15.86 41.14
C ILE A 518 -19.80 15.14 42.00
N PHE A 519 -19.75 15.41 43.32
CA PHE A 519 -20.67 14.84 44.29
C PHE A 519 -21.40 15.96 45.04
N ASP A 520 -22.67 15.72 45.38
CA ASP A 520 -23.48 16.58 46.23
C ASP A 520 -23.20 16.30 47.73
N GLU A 521 -23.81 17.10 48.66
CA GLU A 521 -23.67 16.90 50.09
C GLU A 521 -24.14 15.52 50.58
N SER A 522 -24.99 14.85 49.82
CA SER A 522 -25.48 13.49 50.11
C SER A 522 -24.59 12.40 49.52
N GLY A 523 -23.49 12.74 48.88
CA GLY A 523 -22.59 11.81 48.22
C GLY A 523 -23.10 11.24 46.89
N ARG A 524 -24.13 11.83 46.30
CA ARG A 524 -24.67 11.41 44.98
C ARG A 524 -23.90 12.10 43.86
N LYS A 525 -23.62 11.35 42.78
CA LYS A 525 -22.92 11.88 41.62
C LYS A 525 -23.79 12.88 40.87
N VAL A 526 -23.27 14.07 40.64
CA VAL A 526 -23.89 15.13 39.83
C VAL A 526 -23.37 15.02 38.41
N ASN A 527 -24.26 15.02 37.42
CA ASN A 527 -23.86 14.97 36.02
C ASN A 527 -23.22 16.30 35.59
N PHE A 528 -21.94 16.24 35.28
CA PHE A 528 -21.17 17.35 34.72
C PHE A 528 -20.76 16.97 33.28
N SER A 529 -21.27 17.69 32.30
CA SER A 529 -20.89 17.46 30.90
C SER A 529 -19.63 18.25 30.56
N LYS A 530 -18.57 17.56 30.15
CA LYS A 530 -17.34 18.15 29.63
C LYS A 530 -17.55 18.84 28.27
N GLU A 531 -18.59 18.48 27.53
CA GLU A 531 -18.81 18.89 26.13
C GLU A 531 -19.05 20.38 25.92
N GLY A 532 -19.38 21.15 26.99
CA GLY A 532 -19.53 22.60 26.92
C GLY A 532 -18.35 23.40 27.46
N ALA A 533 -17.36 22.74 28.07
CA ALA A 533 -16.35 23.43 28.87
C ALA A 533 -15.03 23.73 28.16
N LEU A 534 -14.63 22.92 27.18
CA LEU A 534 -13.40 23.18 26.39
C LEU A 534 -13.53 22.56 24.98
N PRO A 535 -13.28 23.32 23.90
CA PRO A 535 -13.16 22.75 22.57
C PRO A 535 -11.84 21.95 22.49
N GLY A 536 -11.93 20.61 22.43
CA GLY A 536 -10.77 19.79 22.12
C GLY A 536 -10.47 18.55 22.97
N THR A 537 -11.31 18.17 23.94
CA THR A 537 -11.21 16.84 24.56
C THR A 537 -11.84 15.82 23.63
N LEU A 538 -11.03 15.25 22.75
CA LEU A 538 -11.39 14.12 21.91
C LEU A 538 -11.60 12.87 22.79
N GLU A 539 -12.73 12.16 22.56
CA GLU A 539 -13.04 10.84 23.10
C GLU A 539 -11.94 9.81 22.85
#